data_81264993d0653dd6afba2cf395540098
#
_entry.id   81264993d0653dd6afba2cf395540098
#
_cell.length_a   1.000
_cell.length_b   1.000
_cell.length_c   1.000
_cell.angle_alpha   90.00
_cell.angle_beta   90.00
_cell.angle_gamma   90.00
#
_symmetry.space_group_name_H-M   'P 1'
#
loop_
_entity.id
_entity.type
_entity.pdbx_description
1 polymer ?
#
loop_
_entity_poly.entity_id
_entity_poly.type
_entity_poly.pdbx_seq_one_letter_code
_entity_poly.pdbx_strand_id
1 'polypeptide(L)'
;MTRQTLTAACTVAVLSLPQMAKAEPANWQIDREHAVVAFTIMHAGYAKVLGRFSEIEGQFTYDPETQELGEVRATIGAQSVDTDHEKRDNHVRSPDFLDAEANPQITFVGTGSTPETETTGTVTGELTIRGVTQPVTLDVTLNKRADYPCCHGKETLGISASAEILRSDFGSTYALPDFVGDAVNIILEFEAIRSE
;
A
#
# COMPACT_ATOMS: atom_id res chain seq x y z
N MET A 1 -36.57 -77.52 15.87
CA MET A 1 -36.84 -76.39 15.04
C MET A 1 -36.08 -75.19 15.60
N THR A 2 -34.92 -74.92 15.07
CA THR A 2 -33.98 -73.84 15.56
C THR A 2 -34.10 -72.65 14.58
N ARG A 3 -34.58 -71.54 15.05
CA ARG A 3 -34.64 -70.26 14.27
C ARG A 3 -33.31 -69.54 14.37
N GLN A 4 -32.61 -69.42 13.28
CA GLN A 4 -31.47 -68.53 13.15
C GLN A 4 -31.93 -67.11 12.82
N THR A 5 -31.63 -66.18 13.67
CA THR A 5 -31.80 -64.74 13.44
C THR A 5 -30.57 -64.15 12.77
N LEU A 6 -30.71 -63.67 11.51
CA LEU A 6 -29.66 -62.92 10.82
C LEU A 6 -29.70 -61.47 11.27
N THR A 7 -28.63 -61.00 11.86
CA THR A 7 -28.43 -59.58 12.19
C THR A 7 -27.66 -58.93 11.04
N ALA A 8 -28.33 -58.01 10.32
CA ALA A 8 -27.72 -57.21 9.27
C ALA A 8 -26.98 -56.04 9.90
N ALA A 9 -25.66 -55.99 9.76
CA ALA A 9 -24.86 -54.84 10.16
C ALA A 9 -24.87 -53.80 9.04
N CYS A 10 -25.49 -52.64 9.27
CA CYS A 10 -25.41 -51.47 8.38
C CYS A 10 -24.08 -50.75 8.64
N THR A 11 -23.15 -50.82 7.71
CA THR A 11 -21.90 -50.02 7.75
C THR A 11 -22.18 -48.63 7.15
N VAL A 12 -22.21 -47.62 8.02
CA VAL A 12 -22.33 -46.22 7.58
C VAL A 12 -20.93 -45.75 7.11
N ALA A 13 -20.75 -45.58 5.81
CA ALA A 13 -19.57 -44.97 5.24
C ALA A 13 -19.62 -43.45 5.48
N VAL A 14 -18.80 -42.96 6.39
CA VAL A 14 -18.60 -41.50 6.59
C VAL A 14 -17.75 -41.00 5.43
N LEU A 15 -18.38 -40.31 4.48
CA LEU A 15 -17.68 -39.56 3.44
C LEU A 15 -17.04 -38.34 4.11
N SER A 16 -15.72 -38.39 4.35
CA SER A 16 -14.95 -37.22 4.72
C SER A 16 -14.84 -36.32 3.47
N LEU A 17 -15.52 -35.18 3.50
CA LEU A 17 -15.32 -34.11 2.53
C LEU A 17 -13.88 -33.56 2.69
N PRO A 18 -13.13 -33.36 1.59
CA PRO A 18 -11.84 -32.73 1.69
C PRO A 18 -12.04 -31.32 2.28
N GLN A 19 -11.43 -31.06 3.42
CA GLN A 19 -11.37 -29.75 4.00
C GLN A 19 -10.46 -28.92 3.10
N MET A 20 -11.02 -27.95 2.36
CA MET A 20 -10.23 -27.00 1.60
C MET A 20 -9.29 -26.30 2.59
N ALA A 21 -8.01 -26.50 2.44
CA ALA A 21 -7.02 -25.74 3.19
C ALA A 21 -7.23 -24.27 2.83
N LYS A 22 -7.59 -23.44 3.81
CA LYS A 22 -7.61 -21.99 3.65
C LYS A 22 -6.17 -21.59 3.31
N ALA A 23 -5.98 -20.91 2.17
CA ALA A 23 -4.68 -20.36 1.85
C ALA A 23 -4.32 -19.38 2.97
N GLU A 24 -3.09 -19.47 3.49
CA GLU A 24 -2.62 -18.49 4.47
C GLU A 24 -2.16 -17.23 3.72
N PRO A 25 -2.39 -16.03 4.29
CA PRO A 25 -1.88 -14.80 3.71
C PRO A 25 -0.38 -14.90 3.45
N ALA A 26 0.05 -14.55 2.26
CA ALA A 26 1.45 -14.53 1.90
C ALA A 26 2.08 -13.17 2.23
N ASN A 27 3.39 -13.17 2.50
CA ASN A 27 4.17 -11.95 2.67
C ASN A 27 4.58 -11.41 1.31
N TRP A 28 4.44 -10.10 1.15
CA TRP A 28 4.81 -9.35 -0.05
C TRP A 28 5.74 -8.22 0.32
N GLN A 29 6.76 -8.01 -0.51
CA GLN A 29 7.72 -6.94 -0.33
C GLN A 29 7.71 -6.03 -1.56
N ILE A 30 7.66 -4.72 -1.35
CA ILE A 30 7.75 -3.73 -2.43
C ILE A 30 9.10 -3.88 -3.13
N ASP A 31 9.06 -4.02 -4.45
CA ASP A 31 10.24 -3.97 -5.30
C ASP A 31 10.66 -2.52 -5.50
N ARG A 32 11.79 -2.15 -4.90
CA ARG A 32 12.30 -0.77 -4.94
C ARG A 32 12.69 -0.30 -6.34
N GLU A 33 13.01 -1.23 -7.24
CA GLU A 33 13.40 -0.91 -8.62
C GLU A 33 12.17 -0.56 -9.48
N HIS A 34 11.00 -1.04 -9.07
CA HIS A 34 9.73 -0.83 -9.76
C HIS A 34 8.69 -0.16 -8.85
N ALA A 35 9.13 0.79 -8.02
CA ALA A 35 8.26 1.56 -7.14
C ALA A 35 8.49 3.05 -7.27
N VAL A 36 7.40 3.82 -7.31
CA VAL A 36 7.45 5.27 -7.28
C VAL A 36 6.33 5.82 -6.39
N VAL A 37 6.67 6.83 -5.60
CA VAL A 37 5.71 7.69 -4.92
C VAL A 37 5.80 9.07 -5.54
N ALA A 38 4.78 9.46 -6.29
CA ALA A 38 4.68 10.77 -6.89
C ALA A 38 3.62 11.61 -6.17
N PHE A 39 3.72 12.92 -6.31
CA PHE A 39 2.72 13.84 -5.82
C PHE A 39 2.53 15.03 -6.74
N THR A 40 1.36 15.66 -6.67
CA THR A 40 1.12 16.93 -7.33
C THR A 40 0.55 17.94 -6.34
N ILE A 41 0.98 19.19 -6.46
CA ILE A 41 0.51 20.31 -5.64
C ILE A 41 0.34 21.57 -6.48
N MET A 42 -0.73 22.33 -6.25
CA MET A 42 -0.99 23.59 -6.97
C MET A 42 0.01 24.66 -6.57
N HIS A 43 0.58 25.36 -7.56
CA HIS A 43 1.47 26.49 -7.34
C HIS A 43 0.82 27.80 -7.85
N ALA A 44 0.53 28.71 -6.91
CA ALA A 44 -0.02 30.05 -7.14
C ALA A 44 -1.24 30.08 -8.09
N GLY A 45 -2.02 29.00 -8.12
CA GLY A 45 -3.19 28.87 -8.99
C GLY A 45 -2.90 28.68 -10.49
N TYR A 46 -1.63 28.66 -10.90
CA TYR A 46 -1.29 28.56 -12.33
C TYR A 46 -1.16 27.11 -12.81
N ALA A 47 -0.38 26.29 -12.11
CA ALA A 47 -0.13 24.92 -12.53
C ALA A 47 0.21 24.03 -11.32
N LYS A 48 0.03 22.72 -11.49
CA LYS A 48 0.52 21.77 -10.51
C LYS A 48 2.01 21.53 -10.71
N VAL A 49 2.77 21.56 -9.61
CA VAL A 49 4.13 21.00 -9.55
C VAL A 49 4.01 19.51 -9.35
N LEU A 50 4.70 18.72 -10.13
CA LEU A 50 4.90 17.31 -9.96
C LEU A 50 6.22 17.09 -9.20
N GLY A 51 6.19 16.23 -8.19
CA GLY A 51 7.37 15.73 -7.50
C GLY A 51 7.26 14.23 -7.25
N ARG A 52 8.38 13.64 -6.89
CA ARG A 52 8.45 12.21 -6.54
C ARG A 52 9.44 11.98 -5.41
N PHE A 53 9.32 10.82 -4.77
CA PHE A 53 10.33 10.28 -3.86
C PHE A 53 10.94 9.05 -4.52
N SER A 54 12.27 8.94 -4.49
CA SER A 54 13.01 7.83 -5.09
C SER A 54 13.37 6.72 -4.10
N GLU A 55 13.18 6.96 -2.79
CA GLU A 55 13.45 5.98 -1.74
C GLU A 55 12.15 5.55 -1.11
N ILE A 56 11.72 4.34 -1.45
CA ILE A 56 10.56 3.67 -0.84
C ILE A 56 10.91 2.23 -0.50
N GLU A 57 10.43 1.77 0.64
CA GLU A 57 10.42 0.37 1.03
C GLU A 57 9.10 0.05 1.74
N GLY A 58 8.71 -1.21 1.71
CA GLY A 58 7.48 -1.62 2.39
C GLY A 58 7.21 -3.11 2.24
N GLN A 59 6.30 -3.57 3.07
CA GLN A 59 5.83 -4.96 3.09
C GLN A 59 4.38 -5.01 3.54
N PHE A 60 3.71 -6.08 3.19
CA PHE A 60 2.35 -6.38 3.62
C PHE A 60 2.06 -7.87 3.52
N THR A 61 1.03 -8.33 4.21
CA THR A 61 0.46 -9.67 4.01
C THR A 61 -0.79 -9.55 3.14
N TYR A 62 -0.96 -10.45 2.19
CA TYR A 62 -2.14 -10.48 1.33
C TYR A 62 -2.50 -11.91 0.95
N ASP A 63 -3.77 -12.26 1.11
CA ASP A 63 -4.38 -13.48 0.61
C ASP A 63 -5.23 -13.14 -0.62
N PRO A 64 -4.81 -13.54 -1.83
CA PRO A 64 -5.54 -13.22 -3.04
C PRO A 64 -6.89 -13.94 -3.19
N GLU A 65 -7.10 -15.03 -2.47
CA GLU A 65 -8.36 -15.81 -2.54
C GLU A 65 -9.46 -15.17 -1.67
N THR A 66 -9.07 -14.62 -0.51
CA THR A 66 -10.00 -13.96 0.42
C THR A 66 -9.96 -12.46 0.31
N GLN A 67 -8.98 -11.89 -0.40
CA GLN A 67 -8.66 -10.46 -0.48
C GLN A 67 -8.33 -9.84 0.90
N GLU A 68 -7.93 -10.68 1.85
CA GLU A 68 -7.51 -10.24 3.18
C GLU A 68 -6.13 -9.59 3.09
N LEU A 69 -6.04 -8.32 3.44
CA LEU A 69 -4.81 -7.54 3.51
C LEU A 69 -4.48 -7.24 4.97
N GLY A 70 -3.24 -7.47 5.36
CA GLY A 70 -2.76 -7.19 6.71
C GLY A 70 -1.31 -6.70 6.74
N GLU A 71 -0.87 -6.26 7.92
CA GLU A 71 0.51 -5.86 8.22
C GLU A 71 1.14 -4.87 7.23
N VAL A 72 0.32 -3.97 6.66
CA VAL A 72 0.80 -2.97 5.69
C VAL A 72 1.73 -1.99 6.38
N ARG A 73 2.96 -1.90 5.89
CA ARG A 73 3.96 -0.93 6.34
C ARG A 73 4.75 -0.42 5.14
N ALA A 74 4.85 0.89 5.03
CA ALA A 74 5.71 1.53 4.05
C ALA A 74 6.50 2.67 4.69
N THR A 75 7.73 2.87 4.20
CA THR A 75 8.62 3.94 4.61
C THR A 75 9.19 4.62 3.37
N ILE A 76 9.16 5.94 3.36
CA ILE A 76 9.64 6.78 2.27
C ILE A 76 10.71 7.70 2.84
N GLY A 77 11.86 7.78 2.18
CA GLY A 77 12.93 8.71 2.52
C GLY A 77 12.53 10.15 2.18
N ALA A 78 12.30 11.01 3.18
CA ALA A 78 11.90 12.40 2.96
C ALA A 78 12.97 13.22 2.21
N GLN A 79 14.25 12.86 2.38
CA GLN A 79 15.37 13.49 1.67
C GLN A 79 15.40 13.17 0.16
N SER A 80 14.73 12.08 -0.24
CA SER A 80 14.74 11.61 -1.64
C SER A 80 13.79 12.40 -2.55
N VAL A 81 13.14 13.45 -2.05
CA VAL A 81 12.25 14.29 -2.84
C VAL A 81 12.98 14.92 -4.02
N ASP A 82 12.35 14.81 -5.19
CA ASP A 82 12.83 15.32 -6.47
C ASP A 82 11.66 15.93 -7.23
N THR A 83 11.75 17.20 -7.56
CA THR A 83 10.78 17.95 -8.35
C THR A 83 11.36 18.42 -9.68
N ASP A 84 12.51 17.86 -10.09
CA ASP A 84 13.27 18.24 -11.27
C ASP A 84 13.81 19.70 -11.21
N HIS A 85 14.09 20.19 -9.98
CA HIS A 85 14.65 21.53 -9.77
C HIS A 85 15.35 21.65 -8.40
N GLU A 86 16.66 21.59 -8.36
CA GLU A 86 17.50 21.51 -7.15
C GLU A 86 17.16 22.54 -6.06
N LYS A 87 16.94 23.82 -6.42
CA LYS A 87 16.61 24.86 -5.42
C LYS A 87 15.23 24.60 -4.79
N ARG A 88 14.27 24.10 -5.57
CA ARG A 88 12.96 23.75 -5.05
C ARG A 88 13.03 22.51 -4.18
N ASP A 89 13.81 21.50 -4.57
CA ASP A 89 14.00 20.29 -3.79
C ASP A 89 14.62 20.61 -2.42
N ASN A 90 15.65 21.45 -2.39
CA ASN A 90 16.26 21.92 -1.15
C ASN A 90 15.24 22.68 -0.27
N HIS A 91 14.36 23.47 -0.86
CA HIS A 91 13.30 24.16 -0.11
C HIS A 91 12.22 23.19 0.38
N VAL A 92 11.81 22.21 -0.43
CA VAL A 92 10.84 21.19 -0.02
C VAL A 92 11.39 20.34 1.14
N ARG A 93 12.70 20.06 1.18
CA ARG A 93 13.36 19.35 2.30
C ARG A 93 13.42 20.19 3.58
N SER A 94 13.36 21.52 3.48
CA SER A 94 13.55 22.44 4.62
C SER A 94 12.41 22.39 5.65
N PRO A 95 12.59 23.03 6.84
CA PRO A 95 11.54 23.17 7.86
C PRO A 95 10.24 23.83 7.37
N ASP A 96 10.28 24.61 6.29
CA ASP A 96 9.10 25.23 5.70
C ASP A 96 8.11 24.18 5.15
N PHE A 97 8.61 23.01 4.68
CA PHE A 97 7.79 21.96 4.09
C PHE A 97 7.92 20.61 4.79
N LEU A 98 8.90 19.78 4.43
CA LEU A 98 9.03 18.41 4.94
C LEU A 98 9.82 18.33 6.24
N ASP A 99 10.68 19.31 6.55
CA ASP A 99 11.62 19.26 7.66
C ASP A 99 12.39 17.93 7.71
N ALA A 100 12.92 17.56 6.54
CA ALA A 100 13.45 16.24 6.27
C ALA A 100 14.75 15.90 7.02
N GLU A 101 15.41 16.90 7.61
CA GLU A 101 16.57 16.69 8.50
C GLU A 101 16.11 16.18 9.87
N ALA A 102 15.08 16.76 10.44
CA ALA A 102 14.51 16.35 11.73
C ALA A 102 13.59 15.12 11.58
N ASN A 103 12.94 14.96 10.42
CA ASN A 103 11.99 13.91 10.11
C ASN A 103 12.39 13.18 8.82
N PRO A 104 13.42 12.33 8.84
CA PRO A 104 13.99 11.73 7.64
C PRO A 104 13.09 10.71 6.95
N GLN A 105 12.03 10.28 7.62
CA GLN A 105 11.10 9.26 7.12
C GLN A 105 9.66 9.76 7.12
N ILE A 106 8.96 9.46 6.04
CA ILE A 106 7.51 9.46 5.96
C ILE A 106 7.08 7.99 6.08
N THR A 107 6.10 7.69 6.95
CA THR A 107 5.69 6.30 7.18
C THR A 107 4.19 6.14 7.02
N PHE A 108 3.78 4.98 6.50
CA PHE A 108 2.39 4.57 6.44
C PHE A 108 2.23 3.20 7.12
N VAL A 109 1.27 3.10 8.04
CA VAL A 109 0.91 1.86 8.73
C VAL A 109 -0.56 1.58 8.49
N GLY A 110 -0.87 0.53 7.74
CA GLY A 110 -2.25 0.13 7.47
C GLY A 110 -2.98 -0.33 8.73
N THR A 111 -4.22 0.10 8.87
CA THR A 111 -5.12 -0.25 9.98
C THR A 111 -6.33 -1.05 9.55
N GLY A 112 -6.60 -1.12 8.25
CA GLY A 112 -7.69 -1.90 7.68
C GLY A 112 -7.76 -1.79 6.16
N SER A 113 -8.53 -2.69 5.56
CA SER A 113 -8.81 -2.69 4.13
C SER A 113 -10.27 -3.05 3.88
N THR A 114 -10.80 -2.56 2.78
CA THR A 114 -12.16 -2.86 2.33
C THR A 114 -12.12 -3.16 0.83
N PRO A 115 -12.23 -4.45 0.43
CA PRO A 115 -12.39 -4.82 -0.97
C PRO A 115 -13.72 -4.27 -1.52
N GLU A 116 -13.71 -3.75 -2.75
CA GLU A 116 -14.90 -3.26 -3.45
C GLU A 116 -15.23 -4.15 -4.65
N THR A 117 -14.20 -4.61 -5.35
CA THR A 117 -14.29 -5.58 -6.45
C THR A 117 -13.16 -6.60 -6.31
N GLU A 118 -13.00 -7.49 -7.30
CA GLU A 118 -11.87 -8.44 -7.35
C GLU A 118 -10.51 -7.74 -7.45
N THR A 119 -10.47 -6.50 -7.94
CA THR A 119 -9.22 -5.78 -8.22
C THR A 119 -9.16 -4.38 -7.62
N THR A 120 -10.22 -3.87 -7.02
CA THR A 120 -10.24 -2.54 -6.40
C THR A 120 -10.70 -2.61 -4.96
N GLY A 121 -10.25 -1.64 -4.17
CA GLY A 121 -10.66 -1.48 -2.79
C GLY A 121 -9.95 -0.29 -2.14
N THR A 122 -10.17 -0.13 -0.86
CA THR A 122 -9.52 0.92 -0.08
C THR A 122 -8.64 0.32 1.01
N VAL A 123 -7.55 1.03 1.34
CA VAL A 123 -6.68 0.73 2.48
C VAL A 123 -6.65 1.95 3.39
N THR A 124 -7.14 1.79 4.60
CA THR A 124 -7.04 2.81 5.64
C THR A 124 -5.76 2.62 6.45
N GLY A 125 -5.14 3.71 6.87
CA GLY A 125 -3.92 3.64 7.67
C GLY A 125 -3.56 4.97 8.30
N GLU A 126 -2.48 4.95 9.05
CA GLU A 126 -1.89 6.11 9.69
C GLU A 126 -0.67 6.56 8.88
N LEU A 127 -0.77 7.76 8.31
CA LEU A 127 0.33 8.42 7.59
C LEU A 127 1.03 9.38 8.54
N THR A 128 2.35 9.28 8.65
CA THR A 128 3.17 10.19 9.44
C THR A 128 4.07 11.00 8.51
N ILE A 129 3.92 12.32 8.54
CA ILE A 129 4.76 13.30 7.85
C ILE A 129 5.19 14.35 8.87
N ARG A 130 6.45 14.77 8.88
CA ARG A 130 6.99 15.78 9.84
C ARG A 130 6.74 15.40 11.31
N GLY A 131 6.68 14.12 11.65
CA GLY A 131 6.36 13.65 12.99
C GLY A 131 4.89 13.78 13.40
N VAL A 132 4.02 14.27 12.51
CA VAL A 132 2.57 14.35 12.73
C VAL A 132 1.89 13.18 12.03
N THR A 133 1.04 12.46 12.76
CA THR A 133 0.30 11.29 12.26
C THR A 133 -1.16 11.65 12.03
N GLN A 134 -1.68 11.29 10.86
CA GLN A 134 -3.08 11.47 10.48
C GLN A 134 -3.64 10.22 9.82
N PRO A 135 -4.93 9.92 9.99
CA PRO A 135 -5.58 8.84 9.26
C PRO A 135 -5.71 9.21 7.78
N VAL A 136 -5.35 8.27 6.90
CA VAL A 136 -5.46 8.43 5.45
C VAL A 136 -6.07 7.16 4.85
N THR A 137 -6.89 7.34 3.82
CA THR A 137 -7.43 6.24 3.01
C THR A 137 -6.81 6.30 1.63
N LEU A 138 -6.26 5.18 1.19
CA LEU A 138 -5.75 4.98 -0.16
C LEU A 138 -6.81 4.25 -0.99
N ASP A 139 -7.11 4.76 -2.18
CA ASP A 139 -7.81 4.01 -3.23
C ASP A 139 -6.79 3.11 -3.91
N VAL A 140 -7.04 1.80 -3.96
CA VAL A 140 -6.07 0.81 -4.44
C VAL A 140 -6.65 -0.01 -5.58
N THR A 141 -5.81 -0.25 -6.59
CA THR A 141 -6.11 -1.14 -7.72
C THR A 141 -5.01 -2.19 -7.86
N LEU A 142 -5.40 -3.46 -7.85
CA LEU A 142 -4.55 -4.57 -8.26
C LEU A 142 -4.58 -4.69 -9.78
N ASN A 143 -3.53 -4.22 -10.46
CA ASN A 143 -3.43 -4.20 -11.90
C ASN A 143 -3.18 -5.59 -12.48
N LYS A 144 -2.35 -6.39 -11.79
CA LYS A 144 -1.94 -7.72 -12.22
C LYS A 144 -1.44 -8.56 -11.07
N ARG A 145 -1.70 -9.86 -11.16
CA ARG A 145 -1.07 -10.91 -10.35
C ARG A 145 -0.60 -12.03 -11.27
N ALA A 146 0.69 -12.30 -11.32
CA ALA A 146 1.26 -13.40 -12.11
C ALA A 146 2.70 -13.69 -11.68
N ASP A 147 3.22 -14.85 -12.08
CA ASP A 147 4.65 -15.11 -12.05
C ASP A 147 5.37 -14.10 -12.96
N TYR A 148 6.46 -13.54 -12.46
CA TYR A 148 7.23 -12.57 -13.25
C TYR A 148 7.87 -13.25 -14.47
N PRO A 149 7.74 -12.69 -15.69
CA PRO A 149 8.07 -13.41 -16.93
C PRO A 149 9.56 -13.65 -17.15
N CYS A 150 10.42 -13.01 -16.37
CA CYS A 150 11.87 -13.15 -16.44
C CYS A 150 12.50 -13.06 -15.04
N CYS A 151 13.80 -13.05 -15.01
CA CYS A 151 14.64 -12.63 -13.89
C CYS A 151 14.44 -13.48 -12.62
N HIS A 152 13.58 -13.07 -11.68
CA HIS A 152 13.34 -13.80 -10.44
C HIS A 152 12.24 -14.87 -10.53
N GLY A 153 11.31 -14.77 -11.51
CA GLY A 153 10.24 -15.77 -11.73
C GLY A 153 9.25 -15.95 -10.56
N LYS A 154 9.28 -15.08 -9.53
CA LYS A 154 8.38 -15.16 -8.40
C LYS A 154 7.03 -14.54 -8.72
N GLU A 155 6.01 -14.96 -7.98
CA GLU A 155 4.69 -14.34 -8.06
C GLU A 155 4.81 -12.84 -7.67
N THR A 156 4.22 -11.97 -8.49
CA THR A 156 4.35 -10.53 -8.38
C THR A 156 2.97 -9.87 -8.54
N LEU A 157 2.73 -8.87 -7.73
CA LEU A 157 1.56 -7.98 -7.82
C LEU A 157 1.99 -6.65 -8.44
N GLY A 158 1.24 -6.15 -9.41
CA GLY A 158 1.32 -4.77 -9.88
C GLY A 158 0.20 -3.96 -9.23
N ILE A 159 0.53 -2.86 -8.57
CA ILE A 159 -0.41 -2.09 -7.74
C ILE A 159 -0.31 -0.62 -8.06
N SER A 160 -1.49 0.01 -8.29
CA SER A 160 -1.67 1.45 -8.30
C SER A 160 -2.44 1.87 -7.06
N ALA A 161 -2.02 2.97 -6.41
CA ALA A 161 -2.79 3.54 -5.32
C ALA A 161 -2.77 5.06 -5.36
N SER A 162 -3.80 5.71 -4.81
CA SER A 162 -3.87 7.16 -4.75
C SER A 162 -4.57 7.65 -3.49
N ALA A 163 -4.25 8.90 -3.10
CA ALA A 163 -4.95 9.62 -2.04
C ALA A 163 -4.82 11.13 -2.25
N GLU A 164 -5.69 11.90 -1.61
CA GLU A 164 -5.52 13.32 -1.41
C GLU A 164 -5.38 13.61 0.08
N ILE A 165 -4.39 14.42 0.44
CA ILE A 165 -4.16 14.88 1.81
C ILE A 165 -4.08 16.41 1.85
N LEU A 166 -4.33 17.00 3.02
CA LEU A 166 -4.03 18.41 3.28
C LEU A 166 -2.68 18.48 4.00
N ARG A 167 -1.70 19.15 3.42
CA ARG A 167 -0.37 19.27 4.05
C ARG A 167 -0.41 20.07 5.35
N SER A 168 -1.42 20.94 5.53
CA SER A 168 -1.65 21.66 6.78
C SER A 168 -1.96 20.74 7.94
N ASP A 169 -2.61 19.58 7.71
CA ASP A 169 -2.92 18.57 8.73
C ASP A 169 -1.63 17.94 9.32
N PHE A 170 -0.52 18.05 8.58
CA PHE A 170 0.82 17.61 8.99
C PHE A 170 1.72 18.78 9.43
N GLY A 171 1.14 19.96 9.67
CA GLY A 171 1.86 21.14 10.13
C GLY A 171 2.71 21.85 9.07
N SER A 172 2.57 21.49 7.79
CA SER A 172 3.24 22.17 6.67
C SER A 172 2.36 23.29 6.13
N THR A 173 2.49 24.50 6.68
CA THR A 173 1.61 25.63 6.38
C THR A 173 2.29 26.78 5.61
N TYR A 174 3.58 26.67 5.32
CA TYR A 174 4.33 27.72 4.61
C TYR A 174 3.65 28.08 3.27
N ALA A 175 3.56 29.37 2.98
CA ALA A 175 2.99 29.94 1.75
C ALA A 175 1.50 29.61 1.49
N LEU A 176 0.75 29.16 2.50
CA LEU A 176 -0.71 29.08 2.44
C LEU A 176 -1.33 30.46 2.63
N PRO A 177 -2.51 30.71 2.05
CA PRO A 177 -3.20 29.86 1.07
C PRO A 177 -2.81 30.16 -0.40
N ASP A 178 -2.06 31.26 -0.66
CA ASP A 178 -2.05 31.91 -1.98
C ASP A 178 -0.98 31.38 -2.93
N PHE A 179 0.17 30.93 -2.39
CA PHE A 179 1.32 30.55 -3.24
C PHE A 179 1.49 29.06 -3.42
N VAL A 180 1.26 28.26 -2.39
CA VAL A 180 1.37 26.80 -2.48
C VAL A 180 0.10 26.19 -1.92
N GLY A 181 -0.59 25.41 -2.74
CA GLY A 181 -1.85 24.77 -2.36
C GLY A 181 -1.74 23.91 -1.12
N ASP A 182 -2.87 23.65 -0.47
CA ASP A 182 -2.95 22.78 0.69
C ASP A 182 -3.13 21.32 0.29
N ALA A 183 -4.01 21.05 -0.67
CA ALA A 183 -4.25 19.71 -1.17
C ALA A 183 -3.05 19.17 -1.95
N VAL A 184 -2.57 18.01 -1.53
CA VAL A 184 -1.52 17.22 -2.17
C VAL A 184 -2.13 15.92 -2.67
N ASN A 185 -2.11 15.72 -3.99
CA ASN A 185 -2.53 14.45 -4.58
C ASN A 185 -1.34 13.50 -4.61
N ILE A 186 -1.49 12.33 -4.02
CA ILE A 186 -0.47 11.28 -3.92
C ILE A 186 -0.81 10.19 -4.94
N ILE A 187 0.20 9.69 -5.62
CA ILE A 187 0.14 8.60 -6.60
C ILE A 187 1.23 7.61 -6.24
N LEU A 188 0.85 6.35 -6.08
CA LEU A 188 1.77 5.25 -5.84
C LEU A 188 1.61 4.24 -6.97
N GLU A 189 2.73 3.88 -7.58
CA GLU A 189 2.81 2.83 -8.57
C GLU A 189 3.95 1.90 -8.15
N PHE A 190 3.66 0.62 -7.93
CA PHE A 190 4.69 -0.31 -7.50
C PHE A 190 4.39 -1.77 -7.87
N GLU A 191 5.46 -2.54 -7.95
CA GLU A 191 5.41 -3.99 -7.94
C GLU A 191 5.70 -4.51 -6.54
N ALA A 192 5.07 -5.62 -6.15
CA ALA A 192 5.37 -6.31 -4.91
C ALA A 192 5.65 -7.79 -5.20
N ILE A 193 6.78 -8.27 -4.69
CA ILE A 193 7.26 -9.63 -4.90
C ILE A 193 6.89 -10.48 -3.70
N ARG A 194 6.33 -11.67 -3.95
CA ARG A 194 6.05 -12.63 -2.90
C ARG A 194 7.36 -13.06 -2.23
N SER A 195 7.43 -12.83 -0.92
CA SER A 195 8.51 -13.36 -0.06
C SER A 195 8.16 -14.76 0.43
N GLU A 196 9.20 -15.54 0.71
CA GLU A 196 9.06 -16.90 1.26
C GLU A 196 8.57 -16.91 2.69
#